data_ee43790e419940b51d455675fe008627
#
_entry.id   ee43790e419940b51d455675fe008627
#
_cell.length_a   1.000
_cell.length_b   1.000
_cell.length_c   1.000
_cell.angle_alpha   90.00
_cell.angle_beta   90.00
_cell.angle_gamma   90.00
#
_symmetry.space_group_name_H-M   'P 1'
#
loop_
_entity.id
_entity.type
_entity.pdbx_description
1 polymer ?
#
loop_
_entity_poly.entity_id
_entity_poly.type
_entity_poly.pdbx_seq_one_letter_code
_entity_poly.pdbx_strand_id
1 'polypeptide(L)'
;MKLLFPKDFAADLPLKQAQFEAQSQILTAAKVFTAPMTVAAWTTKPSWGIVAGADKIINPDLERFYYQRAHSHITVLAGASHSVYESRPKEVAAVIEDAAKHAQQ
;
A
#
# COMPACT_ATOMS: atom_id res chain seq x y z
N MET A 1 10.48 -16.52 0.05
CA MET A 1 9.53 -15.42 -0.27
C MET A 1 8.26 -15.90 -0.98
N LYS A 2 8.37 -16.67 -2.07
CA LYS A 2 7.17 -17.16 -2.82
C LYS A 2 6.19 -17.99 -1.99
N LEU A 3 6.68 -18.81 -1.05
CA LEU A 3 5.85 -19.64 -0.17
C LEU A 3 5.05 -18.84 0.88
N LEU A 4 5.55 -17.68 1.27
CA LEU A 4 4.93 -16.81 2.28
C LEU A 4 4.02 -15.74 1.65
N PHE A 5 4.18 -15.48 0.36
CA PHE A 5 3.43 -14.43 -0.34
C PHE A 5 1.90 -14.53 -0.14
N PRO A 6 1.24 -15.69 -0.35
CA PRO A 6 -0.19 -15.77 -0.13
C PRO A 6 -0.62 -15.46 1.30
N LYS A 7 0.19 -15.86 2.28
CA LYS A 7 -0.12 -15.70 3.70
C LYS A 7 0.16 -14.28 4.22
N ASP A 8 1.24 -13.68 3.78
CA ASP A 8 1.75 -12.44 4.36
C ASP A 8 1.43 -11.22 3.50
N PHE A 9 1.41 -11.36 2.19
CA PHE A 9 1.22 -10.28 1.23
C PHE A 9 -0.23 -10.17 0.74
N ALA A 10 -0.89 -11.30 0.49
CA ALA A 10 -2.19 -11.39 -0.17
C ALA A 10 -3.18 -12.29 0.61
N ALA A 11 -3.22 -12.15 1.95
CA ALA A 11 -3.96 -13.06 2.83
C ALA A 11 -5.49 -13.01 2.65
N ASP A 12 -6.03 -11.94 2.11
CA ASP A 12 -7.46 -11.74 1.86
C ASP A 12 -7.87 -11.91 0.38
N LEU A 13 -6.94 -12.39 -0.46
CA LEU A 13 -7.24 -12.82 -1.83
C LEU A 13 -7.58 -14.33 -1.90
N PRO A 14 -8.33 -14.77 -2.94
CA PRO A 14 -8.48 -16.19 -3.21
C PRO A 14 -7.12 -16.88 -3.34
N LEU A 15 -6.93 -18.02 -2.67
CA LEU A 15 -5.63 -18.70 -2.58
C LEU A 15 -4.99 -18.96 -3.95
N LYS A 16 -5.77 -19.38 -4.94
CA LYS A 16 -5.27 -19.65 -6.30
C LYS A 16 -4.70 -18.39 -6.97
N GLN A 17 -5.36 -17.25 -6.77
CA GLN A 17 -4.89 -15.96 -7.27
C GLN A 17 -3.59 -15.55 -6.56
N ALA A 18 -3.55 -15.60 -5.24
CA ALA A 18 -2.35 -15.26 -4.48
C ALA A 18 -1.16 -16.17 -4.82
N GLN A 19 -1.39 -17.45 -5.10
CA GLN A 19 -0.36 -18.39 -5.57
C GLN A 19 0.15 -18.04 -6.96
N PHE A 20 -0.72 -17.67 -7.88
CA PHE A 20 -0.33 -17.21 -9.22
C PHE A 20 0.52 -15.95 -9.15
N GLU A 21 0.11 -14.97 -8.36
CA GLU A 21 0.85 -13.72 -8.17
C GLU A 21 2.21 -13.95 -7.52
N ALA A 22 2.30 -14.88 -6.56
CA ALA A 22 3.58 -15.27 -5.98
C ALA A 22 4.59 -15.79 -7.02
N GLN A 23 4.12 -16.51 -8.04
CA GLN A 23 4.96 -16.97 -9.15
C GLN A 23 5.33 -15.85 -10.13
N SER A 24 4.47 -14.84 -10.24
CA SER A 24 4.64 -13.72 -11.17
C SER A 24 5.55 -12.61 -10.64
N GLN A 25 6.02 -12.69 -9.39
CA GLN A 25 6.85 -11.66 -8.77
C GLN A 25 8.18 -11.47 -9.49
N ILE A 26 8.52 -10.21 -9.75
CA ILE A 26 9.82 -9.77 -10.25
C ILE A 26 10.64 -9.25 -9.08
N LEU A 27 11.90 -9.63 -8.99
CA LEU A 27 12.80 -9.18 -7.92
C LEU A 27 13.11 -7.69 -8.05
N THR A 28 12.97 -6.97 -6.94
CA THR A 28 13.38 -5.57 -6.86
C THR A 28 14.89 -5.43 -6.84
N ALA A 29 15.42 -4.50 -7.63
CA ALA A 29 16.86 -4.23 -7.63
C ALA A 29 17.32 -3.66 -6.29
N ALA A 30 18.37 -4.22 -5.69
CA ALA A 30 18.85 -3.83 -4.37
C ALA A 30 19.16 -2.31 -4.24
N LYS A 31 19.64 -1.69 -5.32
CA LYS A 31 19.95 -0.25 -5.37
C LYS A 31 18.77 0.67 -5.04
N VAL A 32 17.52 0.19 -5.22
CA VAL A 32 16.32 0.96 -4.88
C VAL A 32 16.27 1.30 -3.40
N PHE A 33 16.77 0.42 -2.54
CA PHE A 33 16.75 0.60 -1.09
C PHE A 33 17.86 1.51 -0.56
N THR A 34 18.86 1.83 -1.39
CA THR A 34 20.01 2.66 -1.01
C THR A 34 20.08 3.97 -1.79
N ALA A 35 19.20 4.17 -2.77
CA ALA A 35 19.13 5.40 -3.55
C ALA A 35 18.68 6.57 -2.66
N PRO A 36 19.41 7.69 -2.63
CA PRO A 36 19.00 8.85 -1.83
C PRO A 36 17.77 9.51 -2.43
N MET A 37 16.87 9.96 -1.55
CA MET A 37 15.74 10.82 -1.94
C MET A 37 16.23 12.27 -1.99
N THR A 38 16.17 12.89 -3.16
CA THR A 38 16.60 14.28 -3.34
C THR A 38 15.47 15.29 -3.12
N VAL A 39 14.23 14.92 -3.47
CA VAL A 39 13.03 15.75 -3.28
C VAL A 39 11.92 14.88 -2.69
N ALA A 40 11.42 15.28 -1.54
CA ALA A 40 10.30 14.61 -0.87
C ALA A 40 8.99 15.37 -1.19
N ALA A 41 8.30 14.99 -2.25
CA ALA A 41 7.09 15.67 -2.75
C ALA A 41 5.97 15.79 -1.70
N TRP A 42 5.86 14.83 -0.78
CA TRP A 42 4.87 14.84 0.31
C TRP A 42 5.04 16.03 1.28
N THR A 43 6.19 16.71 1.28
CA THR A 43 6.39 17.92 2.11
C THR A 43 5.67 19.15 1.57
N THR A 44 5.29 19.14 0.29
CA THR A 44 4.71 20.31 -0.39
C THR A 44 3.44 19.98 -1.18
N LYS A 45 3.09 18.72 -1.30
CA LYS A 45 1.91 18.27 -2.07
C LYS A 45 0.93 17.56 -1.14
N PRO A 46 -0.39 17.73 -1.37
CA PRO A 46 -1.38 16.93 -0.67
C PRO A 46 -1.19 15.46 -1.02
N SER A 47 -1.47 14.59 -0.06
CA SER A 47 -1.29 13.15 -0.23
C SER A 47 -2.44 12.37 0.43
N TRP A 48 -2.69 11.17 -0.07
CA TRP A 48 -3.68 10.24 0.45
C TRP A 48 -2.99 8.92 0.77
N GLY A 49 -3.32 8.33 1.90
CA GLY A 49 -2.76 7.07 2.34
C GLY A 49 -3.85 6.07 2.70
N ILE A 50 -3.66 4.84 2.30
CA ILE A 50 -4.51 3.71 2.72
C ILE A 50 -3.72 2.84 3.68
N VAL A 51 -4.26 2.65 4.88
CA VAL A 51 -3.72 1.72 5.86
C VAL A 51 -4.43 0.38 5.69
N ALA A 52 -3.68 -0.65 5.34
CA ALA A 52 -4.16 -2.02 5.30
C ALA A 52 -4.17 -2.60 6.72
N GLY A 53 -5.34 -2.72 7.33
CA GLY A 53 -5.48 -2.99 8.77
C GLY A 53 -4.98 -4.37 9.23
N ALA A 54 -4.78 -5.32 8.34
CA ALA A 54 -4.21 -6.64 8.62
C ALA A 54 -2.94 -6.91 7.80
N ASP A 55 -2.23 -5.86 7.39
CA ASP A 55 -0.96 -5.96 6.67
C ASP A 55 0.08 -6.68 7.55
N LYS A 56 0.74 -7.68 6.96
CA LYS A 56 1.81 -8.46 7.61
C LYS A 56 3.19 -8.17 7.01
N ILE A 57 3.25 -7.32 5.98
CA ILE A 57 4.49 -6.87 5.36
C ILE A 57 4.96 -5.58 6.02
N ILE A 58 4.04 -4.61 6.17
CA ILE A 58 4.29 -3.36 6.87
C ILE A 58 3.33 -3.29 8.07
N ASN A 59 3.87 -3.01 9.25
CA ASN A 59 3.03 -2.85 10.43
C ASN A 59 2.03 -1.69 10.21
N PRO A 60 0.71 -1.91 10.36
CA PRO A 60 -0.29 -0.87 10.16
C PRO A 60 -0.09 0.39 11.02
N ASP A 61 0.49 0.26 12.20
CA ASP A 61 0.81 1.43 13.04
C ASP A 61 1.96 2.25 12.46
N LEU A 62 2.92 1.59 11.79
CA LEU A 62 3.99 2.28 11.07
C LEU A 62 3.44 3.01 9.84
N GLU A 63 2.50 2.41 9.11
CA GLU A 63 1.80 3.07 8.00
C GLU A 63 1.09 4.34 8.50
N ARG A 64 0.33 4.25 9.60
CA ARG A 64 -0.34 5.40 10.22
C ARG A 64 0.65 6.49 10.61
N PHE A 65 1.76 6.12 11.23
CA PHE A 65 2.80 7.07 11.63
C PHE A 65 3.35 7.85 10.43
N TYR A 66 3.68 7.18 9.34
CA TYR A 66 4.20 7.86 8.14
C TYR A 66 3.16 8.74 7.47
N TYR A 67 1.92 8.29 7.36
CA TYR A 67 0.86 9.11 6.77
C TYR A 67 0.49 10.31 7.63
N GLN A 68 0.49 10.17 8.95
CA GLN A 68 0.30 11.28 9.87
C GLN A 68 1.45 12.30 9.74
N ARG A 69 2.69 11.83 9.70
CA ARG A 69 3.85 12.69 9.48
C ARG A 69 3.77 13.45 8.15
N ALA A 70 3.23 12.84 7.12
CA ALA A 70 3.04 13.45 5.81
C ALA A 70 1.79 14.33 5.73
N HIS A 71 1.00 14.44 6.80
CA HIS A 71 -0.31 15.11 6.81
C HIS A 71 -1.26 14.60 5.73
N SER A 72 -1.18 13.29 5.43
CA SER A 72 -2.00 12.64 4.42
C SER A 72 -3.45 12.52 4.86
N HIS A 73 -4.37 12.53 3.90
CA HIS A 73 -5.74 12.06 4.11
C HIS A 73 -5.70 10.53 4.28
N ILE A 74 -6.04 10.03 5.47
CA ILE A 74 -5.87 8.63 5.82
C ILE A 74 -7.18 7.88 5.73
N THR A 75 -7.19 6.77 4.99
CA THR A 75 -8.27 5.78 4.97
C THR A 75 -7.76 4.47 5.56
N VAL A 76 -8.47 3.93 6.54
CA VAL A 76 -8.13 2.63 7.16
C VAL A 76 -9.09 1.57 6.65
N LEU A 77 -8.56 0.53 6.02
CA LEU A 77 -9.33 -0.63 5.57
C LEU A 77 -9.09 -1.81 6.50
N ALA A 78 -9.98 -1.96 7.47
CA ALA A 78 -9.88 -3.02 8.48
C ALA A 78 -9.88 -4.41 7.83
N GLY A 79 -8.99 -5.29 8.29
CA GLY A 79 -8.88 -6.67 7.79
C GLY A 79 -8.23 -6.82 6.40
N ALA A 80 -7.89 -5.72 5.72
CA ALA A 80 -7.22 -5.79 4.42
C ALA A 80 -5.76 -6.23 4.56
N SER A 81 -5.29 -7.05 3.62
CA SER A 81 -3.88 -7.43 3.49
C SER A 81 -3.06 -6.36 2.76
N HIS A 82 -1.76 -6.59 2.60
CA HIS A 82 -0.87 -5.70 1.85
C HIS A 82 -1.33 -5.51 0.38
N SER A 83 -1.93 -6.52 -0.24
CA SER A 83 -2.53 -6.44 -1.60
C SER A 83 -3.92 -5.77 -1.59
N VAL A 84 -4.11 -4.75 -0.79
CA VAL A 84 -5.39 -4.06 -0.60
C VAL A 84 -6.01 -3.54 -1.91
N TYR A 85 -5.18 -3.13 -2.86
CA TYR A 85 -5.63 -2.65 -4.18
C TYR A 85 -6.33 -3.75 -5.01
N GLU A 86 -6.07 -5.01 -4.72
CA GLU A 86 -6.71 -6.15 -5.38
C GLU A 86 -7.91 -6.68 -4.58
N SER A 87 -7.79 -6.75 -3.26
CA SER A 87 -8.85 -7.28 -2.40
C SER A 87 -9.97 -6.28 -2.12
N ARG A 88 -9.67 -4.98 -2.20
CA ARG A 88 -10.60 -3.86 -1.93
C ARG A 88 -10.59 -2.81 -3.05
N PRO A 89 -10.76 -3.21 -4.32
CA PRO A 89 -10.58 -2.31 -5.46
C PRO A 89 -11.54 -1.12 -5.46
N LYS A 90 -12.76 -1.29 -4.97
CA LYS A 90 -13.75 -0.20 -4.91
C LYS A 90 -13.36 0.88 -3.92
N GLU A 91 -12.91 0.48 -2.74
CA GLU A 91 -12.46 1.40 -1.69
C GLU A 91 -11.19 2.14 -2.11
N VAL A 92 -10.25 1.43 -2.76
CA VAL A 92 -9.03 2.05 -3.30
C VAL A 92 -9.36 3.03 -4.42
N ALA A 93 -10.26 2.66 -5.34
CA ALA A 93 -10.72 3.56 -6.40
C ALA A 93 -11.37 4.83 -5.83
N ALA A 94 -12.18 4.72 -4.78
CA ALA A 94 -12.80 5.88 -4.14
C ALA A 94 -11.76 6.85 -3.56
N VAL A 95 -10.68 6.35 -2.96
CA VAL A 95 -9.57 7.19 -2.46
C VAL A 95 -8.84 7.89 -3.62
N ILE A 96 -8.61 7.19 -4.73
CA ILE A 96 -7.99 7.76 -5.92
C ILE A 96 -8.87 8.86 -6.52
N GLU A 97 -10.18 8.63 -6.61
CA GLU A 97 -11.14 9.64 -7.10
C GLU A 97 -11.19 10.87 -6.20
N ASP A 98 -11.17 10.68 -4.88
CA ASP A 98 -11.11 11.77 -3.92
C ASP A 98 -9.83 12.60 -4.10
N ALA A 99 -8.69 11.93 -4.23
CA ALA A 99 -7.42 12.58 -4.51
C ALA A 99 -7.46 13.39 -5.82
N ALA A 100 -8.00 12.81 -6.87
CA ALA A 100 -8.12 13.48 -8.16
C ALA A 100 -9.00 14.76 -8.11
N LYS A 101 -10.06 14.74 -7.27
CA LYS A 101 -10.96 15.89 -7.09
C LYS A 101 -10.37 17.01 -6.24
N HIS A 102 -9.48 16.69 -5.31
CA HIS A 102 -9.01 17.63 -4.28
C HIS A 102 -7.50 17.93 -4.36
N ALA A 103 -6.76 17.34 -5.28
CA ALA A 103 -5.31 17.51 -5.39
C ALA A 103 -4.87 18.93 -5.77
N GLN A 104 -5.80 19.79 -6.25
CA GLN A 104 -5.51 21.17 -6.69
C GLN A 104 -5.91 22.23 -5.65
N GLN A 105 -6.38 21.79 -4.50
CA GLN A 105 -6.68 22.66 -3.37
C GLN A 105 -5.46 22.70 -2.43
#